data_7f92f7927ce9deda98218796c548ee09
#
_entry.id   7f92f7927ce9deda98218796c548ee09
#
_cell.length_a   1.000
_cell.length_b   1.000
_cell.length_c   1.000
_cell.angle_alpha   90.00
_cell.angle_beta   90.00
_cell.angle_gamma   90.00
#
_symmetry.space_group_name_H-M   'P 1'
#
loop_
_entity.id
_entity.type
_entity.pdbx_description
1 polymer ?
#
loop_
_entity_poly.entity_id
_entity_poly.type
_entity_poly.pdbx_seq_one_letter_code
_entity_poly.pdbx_strand_id
1 'polypeptide(L)'
;MGIKRHRRRLATGEEKIYTYEISEDGTEWRSLSIRHSSVSPPVYRNREKKRIVAALLANSSLLVVSEPGAGKSFLAEAVKEELEAQGFLVAAPKIGTVKQVLVDIALSLGVDAETLEGKSMNTQQLQSAIAQFLDDQIAFLVLDDAHRFPVSGVCWLEQLHSQGQPMLLLATYPPARDIFLKLPRIELEPLPDKTIRAIMEDEAESLGMALTPGQLADLQQRTGGNPMLARRTVREEYLGLDGNAPDHTRWIDGTPLLIAALMCFMILRFLGLGFNNTSLYLLGGILTVAVGVIRIMIYSLPRQSGRLGQ
;
A
#
# COMPACT_ATOMS: atom_id res chain seq x y z
N MET A 1 13.14 -39.77 3.55
CA MET A 1 12.98 -39.00 2.30
C MET A 1 11.98 -37.87 2.55
N GLY A 2 12.42 -36.62 2.52
CA GLY A 2 11.57 -35.42 2.70
C GLY A 2 11.47 -34.66 1.38
N ILE A 3 10.24 -34.37 0.91
CA ILE A 3 10.01 -33.56 -0.27
C ILE A 3 9.73 -32.12 0.20
N LYS A 4 10.59 -31.17 -0.19
CA LYS A 4 10.33 -29.75 0.01
C LYS A 4 9.93 -29.08 -1.31
N ARG A 5 8.91 -28.24 -1.26
CA ARG A 5 8.45 -27.43 -2.41
C ARG A 5 8.82 -25.98 -2.15
N HIS A 6 9.44 -25.32 -3.11
CA HIS A 6 9.76 -23.91 -3.07
C HIS A 6 9.16 -23.20 -4.28
N ARG A 7 8.36 -22.15 -4.02
CA ARG A 7 7.73 -21.34 -5.06
C ARG A 7 8.58 -20.08 -5.24
N ARG A 8 9.01 -19.80 -6.45
CA ARG A 8 9.73 -18.57 -6.79
C ARG A 8 9.06 -17.86 -7.94
N ARG A 9 8.68 -16.60 -7.71
CA ARG A 9 8.16 -15.72 -8.76
C ARG A 9 9.33 -15.14 -9.54
N LEU A 10 9.31 -15.29 -10.85
CA LEU A 10 10.29 -14.71 -11.76
C LEU A 10 9.95 -13.24 -12.03
N ALA A 11 10.93 -12.47 -12.49
CA ALA A 11 10.74 -11.08 -12.91
C ALA A 11 9.71 -10.92 -14.06
N THR A 12 9.44 -12.00 -14.80
CA THR A 12 8.41 -12.09 -15.85
C THR A 12 6.98 -12.31 -15.34
N GLY A 13 6.75 -12.33 -14.01
CA GLY A 13 5.45 -12.62 -13.41
C GLY A 13 5.10 -14.12 -13.31
N GLU A 14 5.85 -15.00 -13.96
CA GLU A 14 5.65 -16.44 -13.88
C GLU A 14 6.06 -16.98 -12.51
N GLU A 15 5.24 -17.82 -11.92
CA GLU A 15 5.59 -18.55 -10.72
C GLU A 15 6.19 -19.93 -11.08
N LYS A 16 7.41 -20.18 -10.60
CA LYS A 16 8.04 -21.49 -10.70
C LYS A 16 8.02 -22.18 -9.35
N ILE A 17 7.42 -23.36 -9.31
CA ILE A 17 7.42 -24.23 -8.15
C ILE A 17 8.57 -25.23 -8.31
N TYR A 18 9.55 -25.12 -7.43
CA TYR A 18 10.67 -26.04 -7.38
C TYR A 18 10.34 -27.11 -6.33
N THR A 19 10.33 -28.35 -6.73
CA THR A 19 10.20 -29.49 -5.81
C THR A 19 11.58 -30.13 -5.66
N TYR A 20 12.04 -30.23 -4.44
CA TYR A 20 13.35 -30.79 -4.11
C TYR A 20 13.17 -32.05 -3.29
N GLU A 21 13.93 -33.05 -3.59
CA GLU A 21 14.10 -34.25 -2.78
C GLU A 21 15.40 -34.12 -1.99
N ILE A 22 15.34 -34.37 -0.68
CA ILE A 22 16.52 -34.36 0.19
C ILE A 22 17.05 -35.80 0.24
N SER A 23 18.31 -35.98 -0.06
CA SER A 23 18.98 -37.25 0.14
C SER A 23 19.03 -37.60 1.64
N GLU A 24 19.11 -38.86 1.98
CA GLU A 24 19.16 -39.32 3.39
C GLU A 24 20.35 -38.72 4.17
N ASP A 25 21.37 -38.30 3.47
CA ASP A 25 22.59 -37.67 4.05
C ASP A 25 22.47 -36.15 4.20
N GLY A 26 21.36 -35.54 3.77
CA GLY A 26 21.09 -34.08 3.92
C GLY A 26 21.95 -33.16 3.06
N THR A 27 22.80 -33.68 2.18
CA THR A 27 23.85 -32.94 1.47
C THR A 27 23.51 -32.62 0.00
N GLU A 28 22.66 -33.37 -0.65
CA GLU A 28 22.28 -33.12 -2.05
C GLU A 28 20.81 -32.77 -2.23
N TRP A 29 20.55 -31.67 -2.96
CA TRP A 29 19.23 -31.25 -3.38
C TRP A 29 19.02 -31.56 -4.86
N ARG A 30 18.10 -32.47 -5.17
CA ARG A 30 17.72 -32.76 -6.55
C ARG A 30 16.41 -32.07 -6.89
N SER A 31 16.39 -31.25 -7.93
CA SER A 31 15.18 -30.67 -8.47
C SER A 31 14.34 -31.74 -9.18
N LEU A 32 13.17 -32.05 -8.64
CA LEU A 32 12.28 -33.11 -9.17
C LEU A 32 11.34 -32.64 -10.26
N SER A 33 10.84 -31.41 -10.18
CA SER A 33 9.97 -30.85 -11.20
C SER A 33 9.83 -29.32 -11.06
N ILE A 34 9.62 -28.66 -12.19
CA ILE A 34 9.22 -27.24 -12.24
C ILE A 34 7.78 -27.24 -12.78
N ARG A 35 6.80 -26.92 -11.94
CA ARG A 35 5.46 -26.62 -12.43
C ARG A 35 5.35 -25.12 -12.62
N HIS A 36 5.00 -24.69 -13.83
CA HIS A 36 4.59 -23.32 -14.09
C HIS A 36 3.11 -23.23 -13.74
N SER A 37 2.75 -22.42 -12.76
CA SER A 37 1.37 -22.01 -12.57
C SER A 37 1.19 -20.63 -13.21
N SER A 38 0.43 -20.59 -14.29
CA SER A 38 0.08 -19.36 -15.02
C SER A 38 -1.14 -18.66 -14.40
N VAL A 39 -1.51 -19.01 -13.17
CA VAL A 39 -2.64 -18.37 -12.52
C VAL A 39 -2.16 -17.06 -11.90
N SER A 40 -2.54 -15.94 -12.49
CA SER A 40 -2.39 -14.63 -11.86
C SER A 40 -3.07 -14.65 -10.49
N PRO A 41 -2.40 -14.19 -9.43
CA PRO A 41 -3.01 -14.20 -8.11
C PRO A 41 -4.29 -13.36 -8.11
N PRO A 42 -5.32 -13.75 -7.34
CA PRO A 42 -6.62 -13.08 -7.36
C PRO A 42 -6.49 -11.63 -6.98
N VAL A 43 -7.10 -10.75 -7.77
CA VAL A 43 -7.11 -9.31 -7.49
C VAL A 43 -8.15 -9.00 -6.43
N TYR A 44 -7.71 -8.82 -5.19
CA TYR A 44 -8.61 -8.57 -4.05
C TYR A 44 -9.23 -7.17 -4.03
N ARG A 45 -8.72 -6.21 -4.85
CA ARG A 45 -9.14 -4.81 -4.91
C ARG A 45 -9.79 -4.45 -6.25
N ASN A 46 -10.70 -5.30 -6.72
CA ASN A 46 -11.37 -5.11 -8.01
C ASN A 46 -12.18 -3.81 -8.10
N ARG A 47 -12.75 -3.34 -7.00
CA ARG A 47 -13.53 -2.10 -6.97
C ARG A 47 -12.61 -0.89 -7.18
N GLU A 48 -11.50 -0.85 -6.45
CA GLU A 48 -10.49 0.21 -6.56
C GLU A 48 -9.84 0.17 -7.94
N LYS A 49 -9.46 -1.00 -8.44
CA LYS A 49 -8.92 -1.19 -9.79
C LYS A 49 -9.84 -0.58 -10.85
N LYS A 50 -11.13 -0.96 -10.86
CA LYS A 50 -12.10 -0.42 -11.82
C LYS A 50 -12.25 1.10 -11.73
N ARG A 51 -12.27 1.67 -10.53
CA ARG A 51 -12.33 3.12 -10.33
C ARG A 51 -11.11 3.84 -10.87
N ILE A 52 -9.92 3.28 -10.63
CA ILE A 52 -8.65 3.84 -11.12
C ILE A 52 -8.61 3.80 -12.64
N VAL A 53 -8.89 2.64 -13.24
CA VAL A 53 -8.90 2.48 -14.71
C VAL A 53 -9.90 3.45 -15.35
N ALA A 54 -11.12 3.54 -14.82
CA ALA A 54 -12.13 4.47 -15.34
C ALA A 54 -11.70 5.94 -15.25
N ALA A 55 -11.03 6.33 -14.16
CA ALA A 55 -10.52 7.69 -14.01
C ALA A 55 -9.38 8.00 -14.98
N LEU A 56 -8.43 7.07 -15.17
CA LEU A 56 -7.33 7.22 -16.12
C LEU A 56 -7.86 7.34 -17.56
N LEU A 57 -8.82 6.50 -17.95
CA LEU A 57 -9.48 6.58 -19.25
C LEU A 57 -10.27 7.88 -19.44
N ALA A 58 -10.75 8.50 -18.35
CA ALA A 58 -11.34 9.84 -18.36
C ALA A 58 -10.29 10.97 -18.29
N ASN A 59 -9.03 10.68 -18.61
CA ASN A 59 -7.89 11.61 -18.57
C ASN A 59 -7.67 12.26 -17.18
N SER A 60 -8.00 11.54 -16.10
CA SER A 60 -7.85 12.03 -14.73
C SER A 60 -6.70 11.34 -14.04
N SER A 61 -5.73 12.10 -13.56
CA SER A 61 -4.64 11.58 -12.73
C SER A 61 -5.11 11.31 -11.30
N LEU A 62 -4.54 10.30 -10.65
CA LEU A 62 -4.93 9.86 -9.31
C LEU A 62 -3.71 9.60 -8.41
N LEU A 63 -3.90 9.82 -7.12
CA LEU A 63 -2.99 9.41 -6.06
C LEU A 63 -3.64 8.32 -5.20
N VAL A 64 -3.02 7.14 -5.16
CA VAL A 64 -3.42 6.05 -4.26
C VAL A 64 -2.52 6.05 -3.04
N VAL A 65 -3.12 6.09 -1.86
CA VAL A 65 -2.39 6.11 -0.58
C VAL A 65 -2.83 4.97 0.30
N SER A 66 -1.89 4.33 0.96
CA SER A 66 -2.19 3.34 1.99
C SER A 66 -0.98 3.10 2.88
N GLU A 67 -1.18 2.32 3.93
CA GLU A 67 -0.12 1.79 4.76
C GLU A 67 0.86 0.91 3.98
N PRO A 68 2.10 0.71 4.50
CA PRO A 68 3.02 -0.28 3.97
C PRO A 68 2.38 -1.67 3.94
N GLY A 69 2.60 -2.42 2.87
CA GLY A 69 2.09 -3.79 2.76
C GLY A 69 0.60 -3.94 2.43
N ALA A 70 -0.16 -2.85 2.28
CA ALA A 70 -1.59 -2.88 1.95
C ALA A 70 -1.93 -3.35 0.52
N GLY A 71 -0.92 -3.68 -0.30
CA GLY A 71 -1.10 -4.22 -1.66
C GLY A 71 -1.10 -3.18 -2.77
N LYS A 72 -0.48 -1.99 -2.58
CA LYS A 72 -0.33 -0.95 -3.62
C LYS A 72 0.34 -1.46 -4.90
N SER A 73 1.51 -2.07 -4.77
CA SER A 73 2.27 -2.60 -5.92
C SER A 73 1.48 -3.64 -6.71
N PHE A 74 0.71 -4.46 -5.99
CA PHE A 74 -0.17 -5.44 -6.61
C PHE A 74 -1.33 -4.78 -7.38
N LEU A 75 -1.90 -3.72 -6.80
CA LEU A 75 -2.94 -2.92 -7.47
C LEU A 75 -2.38 -2.18 -8.69
N ALA A 76 -1.17 -1.62 -8.60
CA ALA A 76 -0.49 -0.97 -9.72
C ALA A 76 -0.30 -1.92 -10.91
N GLU A 77 0.19 -3.15 -10.65
CA GLU A 77 0.36 -4.16 -11.70
C GLU A 77 -0.98 -4.58 -12.30
N ALA A 78 -2.01 -4.80 -11.47
CA ALA A 78 -3.34 -5.16 -11.95
C ALA A 78 -4.01 -4.04 -12.79
N VAL A 79 -3.73 -2.76 -12.50
CA VAL A 79 -4.19 -1.61 -13.30
C VAL A 79 -3.43 -1.58 -14.62
N LYS A 80 -2.12 -1.76 -14.60
CA LYS A 80 -1.27 -1.84 -15.79
C LYS A 80 -1.75 -2.94 -16.74
N GLU A 81 -1.89 -4.18 -16.24
CA GLU A 81 -2.38 -5.33 -17.02
C GLU A 81 -3.75 -5.05 -17.68
N GLU A 82 -4.65 -4.39 -16.95
CA GLU A 82 -5.98 -4.03 -17.48
C GLU A 82 -5.91 -3.00 -18.62
N LEU A 83 -5.06 -1.97 -18.47
CA LEU A 83 -4.88 -0.95 -19.51
C LEU A 83 -4.16 -1.51 -20.74
N GLU A 84 -3.14 -2.34 -20.54
CA GLU A 84 -2.44 -3.04 -21.63
C GLU A 84 -3.38 -4.03 -22.36
N ALA A 85 -4.25 -4.74 -21.65
CA ALA A 85 -5.26 -5.60 -22.24
C ALA A 85 -6.29 -4.84 -23.11
N GLN A 86 -6.51 -3.55 -22.81
CA GLN A 86 -7.34 -2.63 -23.60
C GLN A 86 -6.57 -1.99 -24.78
N GLY A 87 -5.29 -2.32 -24.94
CA GLY A 87 -4.44 -1.85 -26.04
C GLY A 87 -3.72 -0.52 -25.79
N PHE A 88 -3.70 -0.03 -24.56
CA PHE A 88 -2.98 1.20 -24.23
C PHE A 88 -1.52 0.93 -23.87
N LEU A 89 -0.67 1.90 -24.16
CA LEU A 89 0.72 1.92 -23.70
C LEU A 89 0.77 2.34 -22.22
N VAL A 90 1.51 1.57 -21.41
CA VAL A 90 1.65 1.84 -19.99
C VAL A 90 3.12 1.79 -19.60
N ALA A 91 3.63 2.89 -19.05
CA ALA A 91 4.95 2.91 -18.45
C ALA A 91 4.85 2.80 -16.91
N ALA A 92 5.38 1.71 -16.37
CA ALA A 92 5.41 1.44 -14.94
C ALA A 92 6.85 1.23 -14.45
N PRO A 93 7.67 2.29 -14.41
CA PRO A 93 9.06 2.19 -14.05
C PRO A 93 9.24 1.83 -12.56
N LYS A 94 10.36 1.20 -12.25
CA LYS A 94 10.80 1.04 -10.86
C LYS A 94 11.43 2.34 -10.36
N ILE A 95 11.09 2.75 -9.13
CA ILE A 95 11.69 3.95 -8.55
C ILE A 95 13.19 3.76 -8.32
N GLY A 96 13.95 4.72 -8.80
CA GLY A 96 15.41 4.76 -8.76
C GLY A 96 15.93 6.18 -8.96
N THR A 97 17.09 6.32 -9.54
CA THR A 97 17.58 7.64 -9.98
C THR A 97 16.70 8.18 -11.09
N VAL A 98 16.60 9.51 -11.19
CA VAL A 98 15.74 10.14 -12.25
C VAL A 98 16.08 9.60 -13.63
N LYS A 99 17.38 9.48 -13.95
CA LYS A 99 17.81 8.96 -15.25
C LYS A 99 17.34 7.53 -15.51
N GLN A 100 17.45 6.64 -14.51
CA GLN A 100 16.98 5.25 -14.64
C GLN A 100 15.48 5.18 -14.88
N VAL A 101 14.70 5.93 -14.09
CA VAL A 101 13.24 5.98 -14.26
C VAL A 101 12.85 6.49 -15.64
N LEU A 102 13.52 7.53 -16.14
CA LEU A 102 13.26 8.05 -17.50
C LEU A 102 13.64 7.05 -18.59
N VAL A 103 14.74 6.32 -18.44
CA VAL A 103 15.13 5.26 -19.38
C VAL A 103 14.08 4.15 -19.38
N ASP A 104 13.63 3.71 -18.20
CA ASP A 104 12.58 2.68 -18.07
C ASP A 104 11.26 3.13 -18.72
N ILE A 105 10.88 4.40 -18.55
CA ILE A 105 9.70 4.99 -19.21
C ILE A 105 9.90 5.00 -20.72
N ALA A 106 11.02 5.51 -21.22
CA ALA A 106 11.32 5.59 -22.66
C ALA A 106 11.23 4.20 -23.30
N LEU A 107 11.88 3.20 -22.70
CA LEU A 107 11.85 1.82 -23.20
C LEU A 107 10.43 1.22 -23.18
N SER A 108 9.64 1.49 -22.13
CA SER A 108 8.25 1.01 -22.05
C SER A 108 7.33 1.63 -23.09
N LEU A 109 7.61 2.85 -23.50
CA LEU A 109 6.87 3.59 -24.54
C LEU A 109 7.39 3.38 -25.96
N GLY A 110 8.54 2.71 -26.12
CA GLY A 110 9.20 2.55 -27.43
C GLY A 110 9.91 3.81 -27.90
N VAL A 111 10.28 4.71 -26.97
CA VAL A 111 11.08 5.89 -27.26
C VAL A 111 12.56 5.55 -27.19
N ASP A 112 13.34 5.98 -28.16
CA ASP A 112 14.78 5.74 -28.15
C ASP A 112 15.46 6.45 -26.98
N ALA A 113 16.25 5.70 -26.20
CA ALA A 113 17.05 6.24 -25.08
C ALA A 113 18.46 6.67 -25.53
N GLU A 114 18.80 6.51 -26.80
CA GLU A 114 20.07 6.85 -27.41
C GLU A 114 19.91 7.95 -28.48
N THR A 115 20.93 8.75 -28.62
CA THR A 115 21.00 9.76 -29.71
C THR A 115 21.32 9.07 -31.05
N LEU A 116 21.09 9.76 -32.15
CA LEU A 116 21.45 9.29 -33.50
C LEU A 116 22.94 8.88 -33.64
N GLU A 117 23.77 9.37 -32.75
CA GLU A 117 25.21 9.00 -32.67
C GLU A 117 25.49 7.75 -31.83
N GLY A 118 24.45 7.05 -31.31
CA GLY A 118 24.59 5.87 -30.43
C GLY A 118 25.06 6.20 -29.02
N LYS A 119 24.93 7.46 -28.57
CA LYS A 119 25.25 7.87 -27.17
C LYS A 119 23.99 7.90 -26.34
N SER A 120 24.08 7.41 -25.10
CA SER A 120 22.98 7.49 -24.14
C SER A 120 22.55 8.93 -23.90
N MET A 121 21.25 9.20 -24.06
CA MET A 121 20.66 10.52 -23.79
C MET A 121 20.87 10.96 -22.36
N ASN A 122 21.02 12.26 -22.15
CA ASN A 122 21.02 12.86 -20.83
C ASN A 122 19.58 12.98 -20.29
N THR A 123 19.44 13.32 -19.00
CA THR A 123 18.13 13.42 -18.32
C THR A 123 17.19 14.40 -19.03
N GLN A 124 17.69 15.54 -19.47
CA GLN A 124 16.87 16.57 -20.12
C GLN A 124 16.41 16.14 -21.53
N GLN A 125 17.28 15.48 -22.30
CA GLN A 125 16.93 14.91 -23.59
C GLN A 125 15.85 13.83 -23.47
N LEU A 126 15.99 12.92 -22.48
CA LEU A 126 14.98 11.90 -22.19
C LEU A 126 13.64 12.52 -21.79
N GLN A 127 13.64 13.53 -20.93
CA GLN A 127 12.43 14.24 -20.54
C GLN A 127 11.72 14.86 -21.73
N SER A 128 12.48 15.51 -22.63
CA SER A 128 11.92 16.14 -23.84
C SER A 128 11.39 15.11 -24.82
N ALA A 129 12.12 14.01 -25.06
CA ALA A 129 11.70 12.95 -25.97
C ALA A 129 10.42 12.23 -25.46
N ILE A 130 10.35 11.94 -24.16
CA ILE A 130 9.16 11.35 -23.55
C ILE A 130 7.97 12.33 -23.63
N ALA A 131 8.17 13.61 -23.30
CA ALA A 131 7.11 14.60 -23.36
C ALA A 131 6.56 14.72 -24.79
N GLN A 132 7.43 14.81 -25.80
CA GLN A 132 7.03 14.87 -27.21
C GLN A 132 6.23 13.62 -27.62
N PHE A 133 6.66 12.43 -27.20
CA PHE A 133 5.93 11.19 -27.47
C PHE A 133 4.54 11.21 -26.85
N LEU A 134 4.42 11.68 -25.60
CA LEU A 134 3.16 11.76 -24.88
C LEU A 134 2.19 12.83 -25.42
N ASP A 135 2.69 13.84 -26.13
CA ASP A 135 1.85 14.82 -26.85
C ASP A 135 1.19 14.18 -28.09
N ASP A 136 1.86 13.22 -28.71
CA ASP A 136 1.39 12.56 -29.95
C ASP A 136 0.64 11.24 -29.68
N GLN A 137 0.88 10.58 -28.56
CA GLN A 137 0.39 9.23 -28.28
C GLN A 137 -0.25 9.15 -26.86
N ILE A 138 -1.39 8.47 -26.80
CA ILE A 138 -2.05 8.21 -25.50
C ILE A 138 -1.31 7.09 -24.78
N ALA A 139 -0.68 7.42 -23.66
CA ALA A 139 -0.03 6.46 -22.77
C ALA A 139 -0.33 6.79 -21.31
N PHE A 140 -0.16 5.82 -20.42
CA PHE A 140 -0.40 6.00 -18.99
C PHE A 140 0.90 5.81 -18.21
N LEU A 141 1.14 6.67 -17.23
CA LEU A 141 2.26 6.57 -16.30
C LEU A 141 1.76 6.00 -14.98
N VAL A 142 2.33 4.89 -14.53
CA VAL A 142 2.01 4.24 -13.25
C VAL A 142 3.27 4.18 -12.39
N LEU A 143 3.36 5.03 -11.37
CA LEU A 143 4.53 5.10 -10.50
C LEU A 143 4.18 4.56 -9.09
N ASP A 144 4.69 3.37 -8.81
CA ASP A 144 4.62 2.82 -7.44
C ASP A 144 5.70 3.45 -6.57
N ASP A 145 5.43 3.58 -5.26
CA ASP A 145 6.33 4.25 -4.30
C ASP A 145 6.75 5.68 -4.72
N ALA A 146 5.88 6.41 -5.43
CA ALA A 146 6.17 7.74 -5.99
C ALA A 146 6.70 8.76 -4.94
N HIS A 147 6.38 8.57 -3.65
CA HIS A 147 6.90 9.40 -2.56
C HIS A 147 8.43 9.30 -2.36
N ARG A 148 9.04 8.24 -2.90
CA ARG A 148 10.50 8.01 -2.86
C ARG A 148 11.22 8.58 -4.08
N PHE A 149 10.48 9.11 -5.05
CA PHE A 149 11.07 9.66 -6.25
C PHE A 149 11.80 10.97 -5.92
N PRO A 150 13.00 11.22 -6.50
CA PRO A 150 13.75 12.45 -6.26
C PRO A 150 12.96 13.71 -6.62
N VAL A 151 13.21 14.81 -5.91
CA VAL A 151 12.47 16.08 -6.08
C VAL A 151 12.45 16.55 -7.53
N SER A 152 13.59 16.47 -8.26
CA SER A 152 13.65 16.84 -9.66
C SER A 152 12.74 15.99 -10.56
N GLY A 153 12.58 14.72 -10.24
CA GLY A 153 11.63 13.84 -10.91
C GLY A 153 10.17 14.19 -10.59
N VAL A 154 9.89 14.52 -9.32
CA VAL A 154 8.55 14.99 -8.91
C VAL A 154 8.17 16.27 -9.63
N CYS A 155 9.08 17.24 -9.76
CA CYS A 155 8.85 18.47 -10.53
C CYS A 155 8.53 18.17 -12.01
N TRP A 156 9.22 17.20 -12.61
CA TRP A 156 8.93 16.80 -14.00
C TRP A 156 7.55 16.14 -14.13
N LEU A 157 7.16 15.26 -13.19
CA LEU A 157 5.81 14.69 -13.17
C LEU A 157 4.73 15.77 -13.02
N GLU A 158 4.99 16.78 -12.20
CA GLU A 158 4.09 17.92 -12.03
C GLU A 158 3.93 18.73 -13.33
N GLN A 159 5.01 18.90 -14.09
CA GLN A 159 5.01 19.51 -15.40
C GLN A 159 4.17 18.70 -16.40
N LEU A 160 4.38 17.39 -16.50
CA LEU A 160 3.58 16.50 -17.34
C LEU A 160 2.09 16.54 -16.97
N HIS A 161 1.80 16.53 -15.66
CA HIS A 161 0.43 16.65 -15.19
C HIS A 161 -0.22 17.97 -15.61
N SER A 162 0.52 19.10 -15.57
CA SER A 162 0.03 20.40 -16.01
C SER A 162 -0.24 20.47 -17.52
N GLN A 163 0.41 19.61 -18.32
CA GLN A 163 0.19 19.41 -19.74
C GLN A 163 -1.00 18.48 -20.04
N GLY A 164 -1.64 17.93 -18.99
CA GLY A 164 -2.81 17.06 -19.14
C GLY A 164 -2.49 15.57 -19.25
N GLN A 165 -1.24 15.16 -18.99
CA GLN A 165 -0.86 13.76 -19.05
C GLN A 165 -1.47 12.96 -17.88
N PRO A 166 -2.30 11.90 -18.12
CA PRO A 166 -2.87 11.08 -17.09
C PRO A 166 -1.82 10.19 -16.43
N MET A 167 -1.85 10.14 -15.11
CA MET A 167 -0.93 9.31 -14.33
C MET A 167 -1.54 8.77 -13.06
N LEU A 168 -1.07 7.60 -12.67
CA LEU A 168 -1.36 6.96 -11.39
C LEU A 168 -0.12 7.00 -10.51
N LEU A 169 -0.19 7.73 -9.41
CA LEU A 169 0.84 7.73 -8.38
C LEU A 169 0.38 6.88 -7.19
N LEU A 170 1.22 5.97 -6.71
CA LEU A 170 0.97 5.21 -5.50
C LEU A 170 2.02 5.59 -4.46
N ALA A 171 1.58 5.85 -3.24
CA ALA A 171 2.49 6.33 -2.21
C ALA A 171 2.12 5.81 -0.81
N THR A 172 3.14 5.72 0.04
CA THR A 172 2.99 5.50 1.48
C THR A 172 3.41 6.79 2.17
N TYR A 173 2.49 7.45 2.89
CA TYR A 173 2.75 8.75 3.54
C TYR A 173 3.33 9.83 2.60
N PRO A 174 2.64 10.17 1.50
CA PRO A 174 3.14 11.19 0.58
C PRO A 174 3.24 12.55 1.30
N PRO A 175 4.24 13.37 0.94
CA PRO A 175 4.34 14.73 1.46
C PRO A 175 3.10 15.55 1.05
N ALA A 176 2.63 16.44 1.92
CA ALA A 176 1.52 17.34 1.63
C ALA A 176 1.98 18.56 0.82
N ARG A 177 2.62 18.33 -0.32
CA ARG A 177 3.17 19.36 -1.22
C ARG A 177 3.23 18.84 -2.65
N ASP A 178 3.52 19.73 -3.59
CA ASP A 178 3.76 19.43 -5.00
C ASP A 178 2.57 18.66 -5.62
N ILE A 179 2.84 17.78 -6.57
CA ILE A 179 1.83 16.98 -7.27
C ILE A 179 0.97 16.15 -6.31
N PHE A 180 1.52 15.70 -5.18
CA PHE A 180 0.79 14.88 -4.21
C PHE A 180 -0.39 15.62 -3.54
N LEU A 181 -0.35 16.95 -3.50
CA LEU A 181 -1.46 17.77 -3.00
C LEU A 181 -2.51 18.05 -4.08
N LYS A 182 -2.09 18.08 -5.35
CA LYS A 182 -2.96 18.45 -6.49
C LYS A 182 -3.85 17.29 -6.96
N LEU A 183 -3.39 16.04 -6.80
CA LEU A 183 -4.10 14.88 -7.32
C LEU A 183 -5.28 14.46 -6.42
N PRO A 184 -6.44 14.10 -7.03
CA PRO A 184 -7.50 13.41 -6.33
C PRO A 184 -6.97 12.14 -5.66
N ARG A 185 -7.40 11.89 -4.41
CA ARG A 185 -6.83 10.85 -3.55
C ARG A 185 -7.78 9.69 -3.34
N ILE A 186 -7.27 8.47 -3.48
CA ILE A 186 -7.92 7.23 -3.07
C ILE A 186 -7.11 6.65 -1.90
N GLU A 187 -7.76 6.49 -0.75
CA GLU A 187 -7.17 5.78 0.39
C GLU A 187 -7.61 4.31 0.33
N LEU A 188 -6.64 3.40 0.38
CA LEU A 188 -6.94 1.97 0.43
C LEU A 188 -7.25 1.58 1.88
N GLU A 189 -8.47 1.17 2.09
CA GLU A 189 -8.89 0.61 3.38
C GLU A 189 -8.26 -0.77 3.64
N PRO A 190 -8.16 -1.21 4.89
CA PRO A 190 -7.80 -2.57 5.24
C PRO A 190 -8.70 -3.58 4.50
N LEU A 191 -8.14 -4.72 4.11
CA LEU A 191 -8.93 -5.76 3.45
C LEU A 191 -9.91 -6.42 4.44
N PRO A 192 -11.09 -6.84 3.96
CA PRO A 192 -12.06 -7.56 4.78
C PRO A 192 -11.49 -8.87 5.35
N ASP A 193 -11.95 -9.25 6.52
CA ASP A 193 -11.51 -10.44 7.24
C ASP A 193 -11.57 -11.73 6.38
N LYS A 194 -12.60 -11.88 5.56
CA LYS A 194 -12.74 -13.01 4.63
C LYS A 194 -11.59 -13.07 3.62
N THR A 195 -11.18 -11.91 3.11
CA THR A 195 -10.10 -11.80 2.12
C THR A 195 -8.74 -12.09 2.78
N ILE A 196 -8.51 -11.57 3.98
CA ILE A 196 -7.30 -11.84 4.75
C ILE A 196 -7.18 -13.33 5.03
N ARG A 197 -8.27 -13.97 5.44
CA ARG A 197 -8.30 -15.43 5.67
C ARG A 197 -7.92 -16.21 4.42
N ALA A 198 -8.47 -15.86 3.26
CA ALA A 198 -8.11 -16.51 2.00
C ALA A 198 -6.62 -16.34 1.65
N ILE A 199 -6.03 -15.15 1.91
CA ILE A 199 -4.60 -14.91 1.72
C ILE A 199 -3.75 -15.77 2.66
N MET A 200 -4.20 -15.95 3.90
CA MET A 200 -3.49 -16.77 4.89
C MET A 200 -3.59 -18.26 4.54
N GLU A 201 -4.74 -18.71 4.09
CA GLU A 201 -4.95 -20.09 3.63
C GLU A 201 -4.07 -20.42 2.40
N ASP A 202 -4.02 -19.51 1.40
CA ASP A 202 -3.15 -19.63 0.22
C ASP A 202 -1.66 -19.68 0.60
N GLU A 203 -1.24 -18.84 1.54
CA GLU A 203 0.15 -18.84 2.03
C GLU A 203 0.46 -20.13 2.81
N ALA A 204 -0.44 -20.61 3.68
CA ALA A 204 -0.29 -21.85 4.42
C ALA A 204 -0.21 -23.06 3.49
N GLU A 205 -1.07 -23.12 2.48
CA GLU A 205 -1.04 -24.16 1.44
C GLU A 205 0.28 -24.15 0.69
N SER A 206 0.79 -22.95 0.33
CA SER A 206 2.08 -22.81 -0.36
C SER A 206 3.27 -23.34 0.44
N LEU A 207 3.17 -23.28 1.78
CA LEU A 207 4.15 -23.79 2.72
C LEU A 207 3.93 -25.26 3.10
N GLY A 208 2.84 -25.87 2.63
CA GLY A 208 2.45 -27.23 2.98
C GLY A 208 1.99 -27.37 4.43
N MET A 209 1.51 -26.30 5.03
CA MET A 209 1.03 -26.25 6.42
C MET A 209 -0.51 -26.28 6.46
N ALA A 210 -1.06 -27.11 7.34
CA ALA A 210 -2.49 -27.13 7.62
C ALA A 210 -2.77 -26.32 8.90
N LEU A 211 -3.45 -25.17 8.75
CA LEU A 211 -3.89 -24.35 9.87
C LEU A 211 -5.31 -24.77 10.29
N THR A 212 -5.53 -24.92 11.58
CA THR A 212 -6.88 -25.07 12.12
C THR A 212 -7.64 -23.75 12.07
N PRO A 213 -8.99 -23.77 12.00
CA PRO A 213 -9.78 -22.53 12.01
C PRO A 213 -9.51 -21.62 13.23
N GLY A 214 -9.17 -22.20 14.39
CA GLY A 214 -8.80 -21.47 15.58
C GLY A 214 -7.47 -20.72 15.43
N GLN A 215 -6.42 -21.43 14.99
CA GLN A 215 -5.12 -20.80 14.69
C GLN A 215 -5.26 -19.69 13.66
N LEU A 216 -6.05 -19.93 12.60
CA LEU A 216 -6.28 -18.92 11.59
C LEU A 216 -6.95 -17.67 12.16
N ALA A 217 -7.91 -17.82 13.07
CA ALA A 217 -8.58 -16.70 13.71
C ALA A 217 -7.64 -15.89 14.61
N ASP A 218 -6.77 -16.57 15.39
CA ASP A 218 -5.78 -15.94 16.25
C ASP A 218 -4.74 -15.16 15.43
N LEU A 219 -4.18 -15.78 14.40
CA LEU A 219 -3.25 -15.12 13.50
C LEU A 219 -3.89 -13.94 12.77
N GLN A 220 -5.16 -14.06 12.36
CA GLN A 220 -5.89 -13.02 11.65
C GLN A 220 -6.04 -11.74 12.49
N GLN A 221 -6.26 -11.85 13.80
CA GLN A 221 -6.35 -10.69 14.69
C GLN A 221 -5.09 -9.82 14.67
N ARG A 222 -3.92 -10.43 14.45
CA ARG A 222 -2.63 -9.74 14.41
C ARG A 222 -2.43 -8.93 13.13
N THR A 223 -3.17 -9.21 12.06
CA THR A 223 -2.93 -8.65 10.72
C THR A 223 -3.58 -7.30 10.46
N GLY A 224 -4.62 -6.94 11.22
CA GLY A 224 -5.36 -5.67 11.05
C GLY A 224 -5.89 -5.41 9.64
N GLY A 225 -6.11 -6.44 8.82
CA GLY A 225 -6.55 -6.30 7.43
C GLY A 225 -5.43 -6.01 6.42
N ASN A 226 -4.17 -6.17 6.84
CA ASN A 226 -3.00 -5.95 5.98
C ASN A 226 -2.53 -7.26 5.34
N PRO A 227 -2.55 -7.38 3.99
CA PRO A 227 -2.22 -8.62 3.28
C PRO A 227 -0.75 -9.04 3.42
N MET A 228 0.17 -8.10 3.59
CA MET A 228 1.58 -8.44 3.83
C MET A 228 1.78 -9.04 5.22
N LEU A 229 1.12 -8.46 6.24
CA LEU A 229 1.16 -9.01 7.59
C LEU A 229 0.46 -10.37 7.64
N ALA A 230 -0.63 -10.58 6.89
CA ALA A 230 -1.29 -11.87 6.78
C ALA A 230 -0.33 -12.98 6.31
N ARG A 231 0.44 -12.73 5.27
CA ARG A 231 1.46 -13.68 4.80
C ARG A 231 2.61 -13.86 5.79
N ARG A 232 3.05 -12.75 6.39
CA ARG A 232 4.15 -12.77 7.37
C ARG A 232 3.77 -13.59 8.61
N THR A 233 2.61 -13.40 9.19
CA THR A 233 2.18 -14.15 10.39
C THR A 233 2.08 -15.65 10.13
N VAL A 234 1.62 -16.07 8.95
CA VAL A 234 1.62 -17.48 8.56
C VAL A 234 3.05 -18.04 8.45
N ARG A 235 3.99 -17.26 7.90
CA ARG A 235 5.40 -17.68 7.84
C ARG A 235 6.06 -17.75 9.21
N GLU A 236 5.75 -16.81 10.10
CA GLU A 236 6.23 -16.83 11.49
C GLU A 236 5.75 -18.07 12.21
N GLU A 237 4.48 -18.45 12.05
CA GLU A 237 3.91 -19.67 12.60
C GLU A 237 4.61 -20.93 12.01
N TYR A 238 4.83 -20.94 10.69
CA TYR A 238 5.56 -22.03 10.02
C TYR A 238 6.99 -22.22 10.56
N LEU A 239 7.65 -21.12 10.93
CA LEU A 239 9.00 -21.12 11.48
C LEU A 239 9.04 -21.34 13.00
N GLY A 240 7.88 -21.45 13.67
CA GLY A 240 7.80 -21.59 15.12
C GLY A 240 8.30 -20.35 15.86
N LEU A 241 8.14 -19.17 15.27
CA LEU A 241 8.52 -17.91 15.88
C LEU A 241 7.35 -17.41 16.75
N ASP A 242 7.55 -17.33 18.06
CA ASP A 242 6.55 -16.81 19.01
C ASP A 242 6.37 -15.29 18.83
N GLY A 243 5.44 -14.90 17.97
CA GLY A 243 5.05 -13.51 17.77
C GLY A 243 4.04 -13.06 18.82
N ASN A 244 4.49 -12.58 19.98
CA ASN A 244 3.62 -12.21 21.10
C ASN A 244 2.99 -10.81 21.00
N ALA A 245 3.33 -9.98 20.02
CA ALA A 245 2.79 -8.63 19.87
C ALA A 245 2.08 -8.47 18.51
N PRO A 246 0.90 -7.85 18.46
CA PRO A 246 0.30 -7.48 17.19
C PRO A 246 1.14 -6.40 16.51
N ASP A 247 1.69 -6.69 15.34
CA ASP A 247 2.47 -5.73 14.52
C ASP A 247 1.60 -4.60 13.96
N HIS A 248 0.28 -4.75 14.04
CA HIS A 248 -0.68 -3.78 13.57
C HIS A 248 -1.56 -3.31 14.73
N THR A 249 -1.36 -2.08 15.14
CA THR A 249 -2.28 -1.40 16.06
C THR A 249 -3.45 -0.83 15.25
N ARG A 250 -4.63 -1.46 15.39
CA ARG A 250 -5.85 -0.90 14.81
C ARG A 250 -6.14 0.43 15.51
N TRP A 251 -6.09 1.52 14.77
CA TRP A 251 -6.41 2.85 15.29
C TRP A 251 -7.88 2.87 15.69
N ILE A 252 -8.13 3.01 16.97
CA ILE A 252 -9.47 3.26 17.47
C ILE A 252 -9.65 4.78 17.49
N ASP A 253 -10.69 5.26 16.82
CA ASP A 253 -11.06 6.67 16.95
C ASP A 253 -11.47 6.94 18.39
N GLY A 254 -10.64 7.69 19.11
CA GLY A 254 -10.89 8.08 20.50
C GLY A 254 -11.94 9.17 20.68
N THR A 255 -12.43 9.76 19.58
CA THR A 255 -13.42 10.85 19.60
C THR A 255 -14.71 10.47 20.34
N PRO A 256 -15.33 9.29 20.16
CA PRO A 256 -16.50 8.88 20.93
C PRO A 256 -16.24 8.79 22.43
N LEU A 257 -15.07 8.31 22.82
CA LEU A 257 -14.69 8.22 24.23
C LEU A 257 -14.54 9.60 24.87
N LEU A 258 -13.94 10.54 24.16
CA LEU A 258 -13.82 11.95 24.59
C LEU A 258 -15.18 12.63 24.71
N ILE A 259 -16.09 12.39 23.79
CA ILE A 259 -17.47 12.91 23.85
C ILE A 259 -18.21 12.31 25.05
N ALA A 260 -18.11 11.00 25.27
CA ALA A 260 -18.70 10.33 26.41
C ALA A 260 -18.18 10.89 27.75
N ALA A 261 -16.88 11.13 27.87
CA ALA A 261 -16.27 11.74 29.06
C ALA A 261 -16.81 13.17 29.31
N LEU A 262 -16.90 13.99 28.26
CA LEU A 262 -17.48 15.33 28.34
C LEU A 262 -18.95 15.29 28.82
N MET A 263 -19.73 14.35 28.30
CA MET A 263 -21.13 14.17 28.71
C MET A 263 -21.24 13.75 30.18
N CYS A 264 -20.40 12.83 30.66
CA CYS A 264 -20.34 12.43 32.06
C CYS A 264 -20.02 13.60 32.98
N PHE A 265 -19.04 14.45 32.63
CA PHE A 265 -18.69 15.60 33.45
C PHE A 265 -19.79 16.69 33.43
N MET A 266 -20.50 16.82 32.32
CA MET A 266 -21.66 17.71 32.23
C MET A 266 -22.78 17.22 33.15
N ILE A 267 -23.09 15.93 33.19
CA ILE A 267 -24.07 15.32 34.10
C ILE A 267 -23.65 15.55 35.55
N LEU A 268 -22.38 15.32 35.89
CA LEU A 268 -21.84 15.53 37.23
C LEU A 268 -22.04 16.99 37.70
N ARG A 269 -21.86 17.96 36.81
CA ARG A 269 -22.10 19.38 37.07
C ARG A 269 -23.58 19.67 37.35
N PHE A 270 -24.52 19.09 36.60
CA PHE A 270 -25.95 19.24 36.83
C PHE A 270 -26.40 18.58 38.13
N LEU A 271 -25.84 17.42 38.47
CA LEU A 271 -26.11 16.78 39.77
C LEU A 271 -25.59 17.63 40.93
N GLY A 272 -24.41 18.26 40.77
CA GLY A 272 -23.90 19.23 41.77
C GLY A 272 -24.84 20.38 42.03
N LEU A 273 -25.44 20.93 40.98
CA LEU A 273 -26.49 21.97 41.08
C LEU A 273 -27.75 21.44 41.77
N GLY A 274 -28.23 20.25 41.40
CA GLY A 274 -29.46 19.66 41.97
C GLY A 274 -29.32 19.31 43.46
N PHE A 275 -28.15 18.91 43.88
CA PHE A 275 -27.85 18.60 45.32
C PHE A 275 -27.34 19.81 46.11
N ASN A 276 -27.33 21.00 45.53
CA ASN A 276 -26.80 22.24 46.12
C ASN A 276 -25.38 22.06 46.68
N ASN A 277 -24.55 21.20 46.00
CA ASN A 277 -23.20 20.90 46.36
C ASN A 277 -22.19 21.65 45.48
N THR A 278 -21.72 22.80 45.99
CA THR A 278 -20.82 23.70 45.33
C THR A 278 -19.51 23.02 44.88
N SER A 279 -19.01 22.09 45.71
CA SER A 279 -17.74 21.38 45.38
C SER A 279 -17.90 20.46 44.16
N LEU A 280 -19.01 19.73 44.08
CA LEU A 280 -19.31 18.84 42.98
C LEU A 280 -19.53 19.61 41.65
N TYR A 281 -20.22 20.75 41.75
CA TYR A 281 -20.43 21.66 40.63
C TYR A 281 -19.12 22.25 40.09
N LEU A 282 -18.24 22.67 40.98
CA LEU A 282 -16.94 23.24 40.65
C LEU A 282 -16.02 22.19 40.00
N LEU A 283 -15.99 20.99 40.61
CA LEU A 283 -15.23 19.85 40.08
C LEU A 283 -15.66 19.49 38.66
N GLY A 284 -16.96 19.35 38.41
CA GLY A 284 -17.52 19.05 37.09
C GLY A 284 -17.17 20.14 36.05
N GLY A 285 -17.16 21.41 36.48
CA GLY A 285 -16.75 22.53 35.64
C GLY A 285 -15.29 22.49 35.26
N ILE A 286 -14.38 22.28 36.20
CA ILE A 286 -12.94 22.19 35.96
C ILE A 286 -12.63 21.01 35.03
N LEU A 287 -13.21 19.83 35.27
CA LEU A 287 -13.01 18.64 34.46
C LEU A 287 -13.51 18.86 33.02
N THR A 288 -14.65 19.54 32.83
CA THR A 288 -15.17 19.86 31.49
C THR A 288 -14.20 20.77 30.70
N VAL A 289 -13.62 21.79 31.36
CA VAL A 289 -12.63 22.67 30.75
C VAL A 289 -11.34 21.91 30.43
N ALA A 290 -10.86 21.06 31.32
CA ALA A 290 -9.66 20.27 31.13
C ALA A 290 -9.77 19.34 29.91
N VAL A 291 -10.91 18.63 29.76
CA VAL A 291 -11.17 17.77 28.60
C VAL A 291 -11.30 18.57 27.32
N GLY A 292 -11.91 19.78 27.39
CA GLY A 292 -11.98 20.71 26.27
C GLY A 292 -10.58 21.16 25.77
N VAL A 293 -9.68 21.49 26.68
CA VAL A 293 -8.29 21.86 26.40
C VAL A 293 -7.52 20.67 25.81
N ILE A 294 -7.65 19.48 26.37
CA ILE A 294 -7.02 18.26 25.85
C ILE A 294 -7.52 17.99 24.42
N ARG A 295 -8.80 18.17 24.14
CA ARG A 295 -9.36 18.02 22.80
C ARG A 295 -8.69 18.99 21.81
N ILE A 296 -8.58 20.26 22.15
CA ILE A 296 -7.92 21.28 21.29
C ILE A 296 -6.46 20.88 21.05
N MET A 297 -5.74 20.46 22.10
CA MET A 297 -4.36 20.00 21.95
C MET A 297 -4.24 18.80 21.00
N ILE A 298 -5.10 17.79 21.11
CA ILE A 298 -5.08 16.62 20.24
C ILE A 298 -5.36 17.03 18.78
N TYR A 299 -6.30 17.95 18.53
CA TYR A 299 -6.59 18.42 17.17
C TYR A 299 -5.54 19.37 16.60
N SER A 300 -4.74 20.03 17.43
CA SER A 300 -3.63 20.91 17.00
C SER A 300 -2.36 20.13 16.64
N LEU A 301 -2.26 18.85 17.05
CA LEU A 301 -1.13 18.01 16.68
C LEU A 301 -1.17 17.71 15.17
N PRO A 302 -0.05 17.87 14.44
CA PRO A 302 0.04 17.46 13.04
C PRO A 302 -0.38 15.99 12.92
N ARG A 303 -1.21 15.67 11.93
CA ARG A 303 -1.75 14.30 11.73
C ARG A 303 -0.65 13.21 11.64
N GLN A 304 0.58 13.60 11.38
CA GLN A 304 1.75 12.71 11.34
C GLN A 304 2.34 12.40 12.73
N SER A 305 2.14 13.28 13.72
CA SER A 305 2.66 13.10 15.09
C SER A 305 1.62 12.50 16.06
N GLY A 306 0.36 12.36 15.63
CA GLY A 306 -0.73 11.77 16.43
C GLY A 306 -0.71 10.24 16.53
N ARG A 307 0.36 9.60 16.07
CA ARG A 307 0.56 8.15 16.19
C ARG A 307 1.21 7.83 17.53
N LEU A 308 0.40 7.74 18.57
CA LEU A 308 0.82 7.11 19.83
C LEU A 308 0.94 5.60 19.56
N GLY A 309 2.15 5.09 19.46
CA GLY A 309 2.40 3.65 19.28
C GLY A 309 3.52 3.28 18.33
N GLN A 310 4.49 4.14 18.12
CA GLN A 310 5.81 3.78 17.58
C GLN A 310 6.87 4.08 18.61
#